data_b005abc5ee4d159f5c48d655b537b40a
#
_entry.id   b005abc5ee4d159f5c48d655b537b40a
#
_cell.length_a   1.000
_cell.length_b   1.000
_cell.length_c   1.000
_cell.angle_alpha   90.00
_cell.angle_beta   90.00
_cell.angle_gamma   90.00
#
_symmetry.space_group_name_H-M   'P 1'
#
loop_
_entity.id
_entity.type
_entity.pdbx_description
1 polymer ?
#
loop_
_entity_poly.entity_id
_entity_poly.type
_entity_poly.pdbx_seq_one_letter_code
_entity_poly.pdbx_strand_id
1 'polypeptide(L)'
;MLKLYYTEMETLYATSNIANKVRNTRLPRTKPLMPLFEVISNSIHSIEEAEKAGLLKKGNGEIVIKCIRNGGEDVLSSLPEINRYPIHSFEITDNGIGLNADNLKSFVEADTDHKIEIGGKGVGRFVCLKAFTELNIYSQFRDDTDDLKAISFDFRNTKEGFHNIEQPTPADNSTGTRVLLKTYKEDYQKNLDFDLHSVAKEIVAHFQLYFIRDQVPKIIIRNQNNVEFNLLNLYNAEFKSDVQQRNFDLDGEDFTLFLTKSLEFQSHKIHFCAHNRSVVNEGLYTRIIDLGRSFIKDEHGEKFYYQAYVVGDLLDEYVDTERIGFNFPGVDDETEEESLYINLSRLRRASVNCIEDILSDFLESVELKKSKITDLRSTKSFLSIEAP
;
A
#
# COMPACT_ATOMS: atom_id res chain seq x y z
N MET A 1 45.09 12.60 22.98
CA MET A 1 43.96 11.82 23.53
C MET A 1 43.34 10.84 22.52
N LEU A 2 43.50 11.00 21.23
CA LEU A 2 43.01 10.06 20.18
C LEU A 2 43.85 8.78 20.01
N LYS A 3 45.10 8.73 20.48
CA LYS A 3 45.99 7.58 20.32
C LYS A 3 45.77 6.43 21.33
N LEU A 4 45.02 6.63 22.41
CA LEU A 4 44.79 5.63 23.45
C LEU A 4 43.51 4.80 23.23
N TYR A 5 42.63 5.18 22.30
CA TYR A 5 41.38 4.45 22.02
C TYR A 5 41.53 3.34 20.95
N TYR A 6 42.68 3.27 20.28
CA TYR A 6 42.86 2.35 19.14
C TYR A 6 43.47 0.98 19.53
N THR A 7 43.82 0.74 20.78
CA THR A 7 44.55 -0.48 21.19
C THR A 7 43.65 -1.62 21.70
N GLU A 8 42.33 -1.42 21.85
CA GLU A 8 41.42 -2.47 22.38
C GLU A 8 40.17 -2.75 21.54
N MET A 9 40.04 -2.19 20.31
CA MET A 9 38.90 -2.48 19.45
C MET A 9 39.34 -3.35 18.28
N GLU A 10 39.01 -4.65 18.32
CA GLU A 10 39.25 -5.57 17.22
C GLU A 10 38.36 -5.24 16.00
N THR A 11 37.21 -4.58 16.18
CA THR A 11 36.29 -4.19 15.12
C THR A 11 35.57 -2.88 15.43
N LEU A 12 35.47 -1.98 14.46
CA LEU A 12 34.66 -0.76 14.53
C LEU A 12 33.35 -1.00 13.79
N TYR A 13 32.23 -0.88 14.50
CA TYR A 13 30.88 -0.95 13.88
C TYR A 13 30.35 0.47 13.61
N ALA A 14 29.82 0.68 12.42
CA ALA A 14 29.08 1.89 12.13
C ALA A 14 27.74 1.87 12.90
N THR A 15 27.48 2.91 13.71
CA THR A 15 26.20 3.06 14.41
C THR A 15 25.27 4.02 13.66
N SER A 16 24.03 3.67 13.57
CA SER A 16 23.00 4.49 12.92
C SER A 16 22.27 5.36 13.97
N ASN A 17 22.13 6.66 13.69
CA ASN A 17 21.35 7.58 14.52
C ASN A 17 19.91 7.60 14.01
N ILE A 18 18.95 7.07 14.79
CA ILE A 18 17.55 6.95 14.42
C ILE A 18 16.92 8.32 14.13
N ALA A 19 17.20 9.34 14.91
CA ALA A 19 16.67 10.68 14.67
C ALA A 19 17.10 11.25 13.30
N ASN A 20 18.34 10.97 12.88
CA ASN A 20 18.80 11.36 11.55
C ASN A 20 18.11 10.56 10.44
N LYS A 21 17.88 9.26 10.63
CA LYS A 21 17.11 8.43 9.69
C LYS A 21 15.69 8.97 9.53
N VAL A 22 14.98 9.23 10.64
CA VAL A 22 13.65 9.85 10.62
C VAL A 22 13.66 11.21 9.90
N ARG A 23 14.66 12.07 10.19
CA ARG A 23 14.78 13.36 9.53
C ARG A 23 14.90 13.23 8.01
N ASN A 24 15.70 12.30 7.52
CA ASN A 24 15.98 12.07 6.12
C ASN A 24 14.86 11.30 5.40
N THR A 25 13.99 10.60 6.15
CA THR A 25 12.83 9.90 5.58
C THR A 25 11.86 10.89 4.95
N ARG A 26 11.47 10.65 3.71
CA ARG A 26 10.50 11.47 2.98
C ARG A 26 9.09 10.94 3.23
N LEU A 27 8.21 11.81 3.68
CA LEU A 27 6.77 11.57 3.78
C LEU A 27 6.04 12.87 3.46
N PRO A 28 5.29 12.95 2.33
CA PRO A 28 4.47 14.11 2.03
C PRO A 28 3.38 14.29 3.09
N ARG A 29 3.15 15.54 3.52
CA ARG A 29 2.10 15.86 4.51
C ARG A 29 0.70 15.52 4.02
N THR A 30 0.52 15.46 2.70
CA THR A 30 -0.73 15.05 2.03
C THR A 30 -0.97 13.55 2.02
N LYS A 31 -0.05 12.75 2.58
CA LYS A 31 -0.16 11.29 2.70
C LYS A 31 -0.11 10.84 4.17
N PRO A 32 -1.04 11.30 5.03
CA PRO A 32 -0.99 11.05 6.48
C PRO A 32 -1.21 9.58 6.84
N LEU A 33 -1.88 8.78 6.00
CA LEU A 33 -2.15 7.35 6.25
C LEU A 33 -1.01 6.41 5.86
N MET A 34 0.05 6.88 5.21
CA MET A 34 1.19 6.00 4.86
C MET A 34 1.77 5.21 6.04
N PRO A 35 1.92 5.80 7.27
CA PRO A 35 2.34 5.03 8.44
C PRO A 35 1.40 3.88 8.79
N LEU A 36 0.08 4.10 8.69
CA LEU A 36 -0.92 3.06 8.91
C LEU A 36 -0.78 1.95 7.88
N PHE A 37 -0.61 2.29 6.60
CA PHE A 37 -0.41 1.32 5.53
C PHE A 37 0.85 0.47 5.73
N GLU A 38 1.95 1.06 6.22
CA GLU A 38 3.16 0.32 6.54
C GLU A 38 2.95 -0.72 7.65
N VAL A 39 2.22 -0.35 8.73
CA VAL A 39 1.92 -1.29 9.81
C VAL A 39 0.97 -2.39 9.33
N ILE A 40 -0.09 -2.07 8.58
CA ILE A 40 -1.01 -3.08 8.01
C ILE A 40 -0.23 -4.06 7.12
N SER A 41 0.68 -3.56 6.29
CA SER A 41 1.50 -4.42 5.44
C SER A 41 2.40 -5.36 6.22
N ASN A 42 3.03 -4.88 7.30
CA ASN A 42 3.83 -5.72 8.17
C ASN A 42 2.96 -6.78 8.87
N SER A 43 1.73 -6.42 9.25
CA SER A 43 0.74 -7.37 9.80
C SER A 43 0.31 -8.44 8.79
N ILE A 44 0.09 -8.07 7.51
CA ILE A 44 -0.21 -9.04 6.44
C ILE A 44 0.96 -10.03 6.30
N HIS A 45 2.20 -9.55 6.20
CA HIS A 45 3.37 -10.43 6.09
C HIS A 45 3.56 -11.32 7.33
N SER A 46 3.33 -10.78 8.53
CA SER A 46 3.38 -11.55 9.80
C SER A 46 2.37 -12.69 9.81
N ILE A 47 1.17 -12.47 9.27
CA ILE A 47 0.12 -13.48 9.12
C ILE A 47 0.53 -14.53 8.08
N GLU A 48 1.05 -14.12 6.92
CA GLU A 48 1.54 -15.04 5.88
C GLU A 48 2.69 -15.93 6.41
N GLU A 49 3.60 -15.38 7.20
CA GLU A 49 4.66 -16.13 7.86
C GLU A 49 4.08 -17.14 8.87
N ALA A 50 3.08 -16.76 9.68
CA ALA A 50 2.41 -17.64 10.63
C ALA A 50 1.66 -18.78 9.93
N GLU A 51 1.01 -18.52 8.81
CA GLU A 51 0.34 -19.53 7.99
C GLU A 51 1.35 -20.50 7.38
N LYS A 52 2.48 -20.02 6.84
CA LYS A 52 3.57 -20.85 6.29
C LYS A 52 4.22 -21.72 7.36
N ALA A 53 4.39 -21.19 8.57
CA ALA A 53 4.94 -21.91 9.71
C ALA A 53 3.93 -22.92 10.35
N GLY A 54 2.67 -22.91 9.90
CA GLY A 54 1.62 -23.77 10.46
C GLY A 54 1.11 -23.34 11.85
N LEU A 55 1.52 -22.16 12.32
CA LEU A 55 1.03 -21.57 13.58
C LEU A 55 -0.39 -21.00 13.45
N LEU A 56 -0.76 -20.63 12.23
CA LEU A 56 -2.06 -20.11 11.89
C LEU A 56 -2.64 -20.91 10.70
N LYS A 57 -3.91 -21.28 10.80
CA LYS A 57 -4.60 -21.94 9.69
C LYS A 57 -4.86 -20.89 8.59
N LYS A 58 -4.60 -21.26 7.34
CA LYS A 58 -4.84 -20.42 6.18
C LYS A 58 -6.26 -19.83 6.17
N GLY A 59 -6.36 -18.53 6.00
CA GLY A 59 -7.62 -17.79 6.00
C GLY A 59 -8.14 -17.38 7.40
N ASN A 60 -7.41 -17.70 8.48
CA ASN A 60 -7.74 -17.26 9.84
C ASN A 60 -6.94 -16.02 10.27
N GLY A 61 -6.19 -15.41 9.36
CA GLY A 61 -5.50 -14.16 9.60
C GLY A 61 -6.47 -13.02 9.89
N GLU A 62 -6.22 -12.27 10.95
CA GLU A 62 -7.04 -11.14 11.36
C GLU A 62 -6.18 -9.94 11.73
N ILE A 63 -6.58 -8.76 11.24
CA ILE A 63 -6.02 -7.46 11.60
C ILE A 63 -7.15 -6.58 12.12
N VAL A 64 -7.00 -6.07 13.33
CA VAL A 64 -7.94 -5.12 13.93
C VAL A 64 -7.27 -3.76 14.07
N ILE A 65 -7.87 -2.75 13.48
CA ILE A 65 -7.42 -1.36 13.51
C ILE A 65 -8.39 -0.56 14.37
N LYS A 66 -7.90 0.03 15.45
CA LYS A 66 -8.69 0.90 16.31
C LYS A 66 -8.27 2.35 16.10
N CYS A 67 -9.22 3.19 15.67
CA CYS A 67 -9.05 4.63 15.58
C CYS A 67 -9.31 5.27 16.94
N ILE A 68 -8.33 5.98 17.46
CA ILE A 68 -8.41 6.66 18.77
C ILE A 68 -8.45 8.16 18.53
N ARG A 69 -9.46 8.85 19.09
CA ARG A 69 -9.67 10.27 18.95
C ARG A 69 -9.39 11.02 20.25
N ASN A 70 -8.99 12.28 20.18
CA ASN A 70 -8.92 13.17 21.32
C ASN A 70 -10.33 13.70 21.65
N GLY A 71 -10.80 13.44 22.82
CA GLY A 71 -12.11 13.85 23.28
C GLY A 71 -12.76 12.64 23.91
N GLY A 72 -12.82 12.69 25.22
CA GLY A 72 -13.25 11.60 26.04
C GLY A 72 -14.59 11.04 25.65
N GLU A 73 -14.93 9.99 26.27
CA GLU A 73 -16.18 9.22 26.19
C GLU A 73 -17.46 10.07 26.30
N ASP A 74 -17.32 11.38 26.48
CA ASP A 74 -18.40 12.30 26.52
C ASP A 74 -18.90 12.56 25.19
N VAL A 75 -19.73 11.85 24.77
CA VAL A 75 -20.65 12.51 24.16
C VAL A 75 -21.78 11.87 23.58
N LEU A 76 -22.80 12.27 24.00
CA LEU A 76 -24.03 12.50 23.20
C LEU A 76 -23.93 11.84 21.82
N SER A 77 -23.92 10.54 21.85
CA SER A 77 -23.79 9.62 20.73
C SER A 77 -24.99 9.65 19.79
N SER A 78 -25.82 10.65 19.88
CA SER A 78 -27.02 10.82 19.08
C SER A 78 -26.91 11.85 17.94
N LEU A 79 -25.74 12.50 17.78
CA LEU A 79 -25.55 13.50 16.73
C LEU A 79 -24.47 13.09 15.74
N PRO A 80 -24.65 13.36 14.43
CA PRO A 80 -23.64 13.10 13.37
C PRO A 80 -22.33 13.86 13.58
N GLU A 81 -22.22 14.64 14.61
CA GLU A 81 -21.10 15.51 14.96
C GLU A 81 -19.92 14.81 15.64
N ILE A 82 -20.01 13.49 15.88
CA ILE A 82 -18.92 12.67 16.46
C ILE A 82 -17.66 12.66 15.61
N ASN A 83 -17.77 13.03 14.35
CA ASN A 83 -16.63 13.18 13.44
C ASN A 83 -15.82 14.46 13.66
N ARG A 84 -16.13 15.28 14.65
CA ARG A 84 -15.44 16.58 14.88
C ARG A 84 -14.09 16.46 15.57
N TYR A 85 -13.82 15.34 16.26
CA TYR A 85 -12.54 15.17 16.90
C TYR A 85 -11.56 14.46 15.96
N PRO A 86 -10.41 15.05 15.69
CA PRO A 86 -9.42 14.43 14.81
C PRO A 86 -8.92 13.11 15.38
N ILE A 87 -8.60 12.18 14.49
CA ILE A 87 -7.93 10.93 14.87
C ILE A 87 -6.57 11.30 15.46
N HIS A 88 -6.34 10.86 16.69
CA HIS A 88 -5.13 11.13 17.44
C HIS A 88 -4.11 10.01 17.31
N SER A 89 -4.57 8.77 17.29
CA SER A 89 -3.72 7.58 17.28
C SER A 89 -4.42 6.43 16.57
N PHE A 90 -3.64 5.45 16.11
CA PHE A 90 -4.13 4.16 15.66
C PHE A 90 -3.50 3.04 16.48
N GLU A 91 -4.31 2.08 16.91
CA GLU A 91 -3.83 0.82 17.44
C GLU A 91 -4.14 -0.29 16.43
N ILE A 92 -3.13 -1.03 16.02
CA ILE A 92 -3.22 -2.12 15.07
C ILE A 92 -2.80 -3.40 15.79
N THR A 93 -3.64 -4.42 15.72
CA THR A 93 -3.36 -5.74 16.31
C THR A 93 -3.52 -6.80 15.23
N ASP A 94 -2.56 -7.69 15.11
CA ASP A 94 -2.62 -8.87 14.26
C ASP A 94 -2.42 -10.16 15.07
N ASN A 95 -2.82 -11.28 14.48
CA ASN A 95 -2.60 -12.63 15.00
C ASN A 95 -1.52 -13.38 14.18
N GLY A 96 -0.52 -12.67 13.68
CA GLY A 96 0.58 -13.22 12.91
C GLY A 96 1.63 -13.93 13.78
N ILE A 97 2.83 -14.15 13.20
CA ILE A 97 3.91 -14.90 13.86
C ILE A 97 4.55 -14.14 15.05
N GLY A 98 4.38 -12.82 15.10
CA GLY A 98 5.00 -11.95 16.08
C GLY A 98 6.46 -11.60 15.79
N LEU A 99 7.10 -10.90 16.74
CA LEU A 99 8.51 -10.49 16.65
C LEU A 99 9.43 -11.59 17.21
N ASN A 100 9.50 -12.74 16.52
CA ASN A 100 10.50 -13.76 16.79
C ASN A 100 11.93 -13.21 16.60
N ALA A 101 12.96 -14.01 16.85
CA ALA A 101 14.36 -13.57 16.81
C ALA A 101 14.72 -12.90 15.46
N ASP A 102 14.30 -13.49 14.34
CA ASP A 102 14.61 -12.99 13.00
C ASP A 102 13.84 -11.71 12.69
N ASN A 103 12.54 -11.65 13.02
CA ASN A 103 11.71 -10.47 12.83
C ASN A 103 12.15 -9.31 13.74
N LEU A 104 12.55 -9.60 14.98
CA LEU A 104 13.09 -8.59 15.89
C LEU A 104 14.44 -8.07 15.38
N LYS A 105 15.32 -8.97 14.92
CA LYS A 105 16.60 -8.58 14.31
C LYS A 105 16.34 -7.67 13.10
N SER A 106 15.45 -8.04 12.19
CA SER A 106 15.06 -7.22 11.05
C SER A 106 14.44 -5.87 11.45
N PHE A 107 13.72 -5.83 12.58
CA PHE A 107 13.20 -4.57 13.11
C PHE A 107 14.30 -3.71 13.74
N VAL A 108 15.30 -4.27 14.38
CA VAL A 108 16.40 -3.52 15.03
C VAL A 108 17.41 -3.00 14.00
N GLU A 109 17.82 -3.85 13.07
CA GLU A 109 18.79 -3.49 12.04
C GLU A 109 18.11 -2.62 10.96
N ALA A 110 18.66 -1.43 10.70
CA ALA A 110 18.24 -0.59 9.59
C ALA A 110 18.90 -1.10 8.30
N ASP A 111 18.15 -1.14 7.22
CA ASP A 111 18.63 -1.54 5.90
C ASP A 111 19.08 -3.02 5.84
N THR A 112 18.32 -3.94 6.46
CA THR A 112 18.60 -5.38 6.42
C THR A 112 18.13 -6.03 5.12
N ASP A 113 18.94 -6.95 4.62
CA ASP A 113 18.61 -7.78 3.45
C ASP A 113 17.58 -8.89 3.77
N HIS A 114 17.24 -9.10 5.04
CA HIS A 114 16.46 -10.27 5.52
C HIS A 114 15.02 -10.35 4.98
N LYS A 115 14.42 -9.26 4.53
CA LYS A 115 13.06 -9.23 3.96
C LYS A 115 13.01 -8.60 2.56
N ILE A 116 14.13 -8.54 1.85
CA ILE A 116 14.17 -8.03 0.47
C ILE A 116 13.27 -8.86 -0.41
N GLU A 117 13.30 -10.20 -0.29
CA GLU A 117 12.49 -11.13 -1.10
C GLU A 117 10.97 -10.93 -0.94
N ILE A 118 10.51 -10.42 0.19
CA ILE A 118 9.08 -10.12 0.45
C ILE A 118 8.81 -8.61 0.50
N GLY A 119 9.79 -7.80 0.04
CA GLY A 119 9.65 -6.34 -0.08
C GLY A 119 9.74 -5.57 1.23
N GLY A 120 10.25 -6.13 2.32
CA GLY A 120 10.50 -5.41 3.57
C GLY A 120 11.82 -4.62 3.50
N LYS A 121 11.80 -3.31 3.78
CA LYS A 121 12.98 -2.42 3.57
C LYS A 121 13.49 -1.76 4.83
N GLY A 122 12.96 -2.13 5.97
CA GLY A 122 13.36 -1.55 7.23
C GLY A 122 13.09 -0.04 7.40
N VAL A 123 12.50 0.64 6.39
CA VAL A 123 12.22 2.08 6.46
C VAL A 123 10.84 2.42 7.01
N GLY A 124 9.88 1.50 7.01
CA GLY A 124 8.50 1.75 7.43
C GLY A 124 8.37 2.33 8.84
N ARG A 125 9.19 1.86 9.81
CA ARG A 125 9.22 2.41 11.18
C ARG A 125 9.64 3.89 11.22
N PHE A 126 10.51 4.34 10.31
CA PHE A 126 10.91 5.75 10.22
C PHE A 126 9.80 6.60 9.60
N VAL A 127 9.05 6.06 8.65
CA VAL A 127 7.83 6.69 8.10
C VAL A 127 6.81 6.89 9.22
N CYS A 128 6.64 5.90 10.11
CA CYS A 128 5.76 6.03 11.27
C CYS A 128 6.20 7.17 12.19
N LEU A 129 7.47 7.23 12.55
CA LEU A 129 8.03 8.30 13.39
C LEU A 129 8.06 9.68 12.70
N LYS A 130 7.89 9.73 11.37
CA LYS A 130 7.74 11.00 10.65
C LYS A 130 6.41 11.68 10.99
N ALA A 131 5.32 10.91 11.07
CA ALA A 131 3.97 11.40 11.29
C ALA A 131 3.49 11.29 12.75
N PHE A 132 4.01 10.33 13.52
CA PHE A 132 3.65 10.10 14.93
C PHE A 132 4.80 10.44 15.87
N THR A 133 4.49 10.64 17.15
CA THR A 133 5.51 10.96 18.17
C THR A 133 6.31 9.74 18.60
N GLU A 134 5.62 8.59 18.72
CA GLU A 134 6.23 7.32 19.11
C GLU A 134 5.38 6.12 18.62
N LEU A 135 5.98 4.94 18.61
CA LEU A 135 5.33 3.65 18.45
C LEU A 135 5.48 2.88 19.75
N ASN A 136 4.37 2.40 20.32
CA ASN A 136 4.43 1.43 21.40
C ASN A 136 4.13 0.05 20.79
N ILE A 137 5.03 -0.89 21.01
CA ILE A 137 4.97 -2.23 20.41
C ILE A 137 4.89 -3.25 21.53
N TYR A 138 3.95 -4.18 21.40
CA TYR A 138 3.85 -5.39 22.18
C TYR A 138 3.70 -6.58 21.23
N SER A 139 4.51 -7.62 21.41
CA SER A 139 4.45 -8.80 20.53
C SER A 139 4.62 -10.08 21.32
N GLN A 140 3.82 -11.09 20.96
CA GLN A 140 3.93 -12.46 21.42
C GLN A 140 4.39 -13.36 20.28
N PHE A 141 5.36 -14.20 20.52
CA PHE A 141 5.97 -15.07 19.53
C PHE A 141 6.47 -16.38 20.14
N ARG A 142 6.70 -17.38 19.32
CA ARG A 142 7.38 -18.61 19.76
C ARG A 142 8.88 -18.47 19.51
N ASP A 143 9.66 -18.89 20.51
CA ASP A 143 11.10 -18.97 20.37
C ASP A 143 11.55 -20.29 19.72
N ASP A 144 12.85 -20.49 19.52
CA ASP A 144 13.42 -21.69 18.90
C ASP A 144 13.12 -23.01 19.64
N THR A 145 12.68 -22.91 20.90
CA THR A 145 12.24 -24.05 21.71
C THR A 145 10.74 -24.28 21.70
N ASP A 146 10.01 -23.54 20.88
CA ASP A 146 8.53 -23.50 20.79
C ASP A 146 7.85 -22.92 22.04
N ASP A 147 8.63 -22.29 22.95
CA ASP A 147 8.08 -21.59 24.11
C ASP A 147 7.49 -20.25 23.71
N LEU A 148 6.30 -19.94 24.24
CA LEU A 148 5.67 -18.65 24.02
C LEU A 148 6.35 -17.57 24.87
N LYS A 149 6.83 -16.52 24.23
CA LYS A 149 7.49 -15.37 24.83
C LYS A 149 6.75 -14.09 24.43
N ALA A 150 7.02 -13.02 25.17
CA ALA A 150 6.56 -11.69 24.81
C ALA A 150 7.66 -10.65 24.97
N ILE A 151 7.58 -9.61 24.15
CA ILE A 151 8.44 -8.42 24.21
C ILE A 151 7.57 -7.18 24.08
N SER A 152 7.92 -6.13 24.82
CA SER A 152 7.36 -4.79 24.62
C SER A 152 8.45 -3.73 24.62
N PHE A 153 8.26 -2.69 23.84
CA PHE A 153 9.14 -1.53 23.81
C PHE A 153 8.47 -0.32 23.16
N ASP A 154 9.04 0.85 23.44
CA ASP A 154 8.69 2.08 22.73
C ASP A 154 9.77 2.39 21.70
N PHE A 155 9.33 2.77 20.48
CA PHE A 155 10.24 3.26 19.46
C PHE A 155 9.99 4.75 19.23
N ARG A 156 11.04 5.57 19.48
CA ARG A 156 10.94 7.03 19.53
C ARG A 156 11.96 7.69 18.60
N ASN A 157 11.65 8.94 18.22
CA ASN A 157 12.55 9.78 17.43
C ASN A 157 13.69 10.35 18.30
N THR A 158 14.52 9.47 18.82
CA THR A 158 15.74 9.77 19.59
C THR A 158 16.95 9.16 18.90
N LYS A 159 18.15 9.40 19.41
CA LYS A 159 19.38 8.82 18.86
C LYS A 159 19.34 7.28 18.95
N GLU A 160 18.92 6.76 20.08
CA GLU A 160 18.89 5.33 20.43
C GLU A 160 17.70 4.62 19.77
N GLY A 161 16.55 5.30 19.65
CA GLY A 161 15.31 4.79 19.08
C GLY A 161 14.49 3.94 20.05
N PHE A 162 15.09 2.96 20.70
CA PHE A 162 14.42 2.01 21.59
C PHE A 162 14.43 2.46 23.05
N HIS A 163 13.25 2.39 23.70
CA HIS A 163 13.03 2.75 25.10
C HIS A 163 12.10 1.74 25.77
N ASN A 164 12.14 1.66 27.10
CA ASN A 164 11.23 0.85 27.91
C ASN A 164 11.11 -0.61 27.40
N ILE A 165 12.27 -1.24 27.14
CA ILE A 165 12.30 -2.63 26.64
C ILE A 165 12.03 -3.56 27.82
N GLU A 166 10.97 -4.39 27.69
CA GLU A 166 10.54 -5.34 28.70
C GLU A 166 10.22 -6.70 28.08
N GLN A 167 10.30 -7.75 28.88
CA GLN A 167 9.86 -9.10 28.52
C GLN A 167 8.72 -9.52 29.44
N PRO A 168 7.48 -9.05 29.18
CA PRO A 168 6.34 -9.37 30.00
C PRO A 168 5.93 -10.85 29.83
N THR A 169 5.14 -11.35 30.78
CA THR A 169 4.49 -12.63 30.62
C THR A 169 3.48 -12.53 29.47
N PRO A 170 3.43 -13.51 28.55
CA PRO A 170 2.40 -13.56 27.50
C PRO A 170 0.98 -13.41 28.07
N ALA A 171 0.13 -12.65 27.38
CA ALA A 171 -1.21 -12.37 27.84
C ALA A 171 -2.17 -13.57 27.63
N ASP A 172 -1.92 -14.36 26.58
CA ASP A 172 -2.66 -15.57 26.23
C ASP A 172 -1.75 -16.56 25.50
N ASN A 173 -2.29 -17.59 24.90
CA ASN A 173 -1.53 -18.63 24.18
C ASN A 173 -1.40 -18.36 22.67
N SER A 174 -1.68 -17.16 22.21
CA SER A 174 -1.59 -16.81 20.80
C SER A 174 -0.30 -16.05 20.47
N THR A 175 0.15 -16.15 19.23
CA THR A 175 1.17 -15.24 18.68
C THR A 175 0.49 -14.02 18.04
N GLY A 176 1.23 -12.94 17.85
CA GLY A 176 0.75 -11.73 17.19
C GLY A 176 1.46 -10.46 17.65
N THR A 177 1.11 -9.35 17.04
CA THR A 177 1.71 -8.06 17.36
C THR A 177 0.63 -7.00 17.52
N ARG A 178 0.83 -6.12 18.50
CA ARG A 178 0.07 -4.88 18.69
C ARG A 178 1.00 -3.70 18.56
N VAL A 179 0.67 -2.79 17.65
CA VAL A 179 1.38 -1.54 17.40
C VAL A 179 0.43 -0.37 17.67
N LEU A 180 0.80 0.50 18.60
CA LEU A 180 0.13 1.78 18.82
C LEU A 180 0.96 2.88 18.16
N LEU A 181 0.43 3.45 17.05
CA LEU A 181 0.90 4.70 16.45
C LEU A 181 0.37 5.85 17.29
N LYS A 182 1.21 6.37 18.19
CA LYS A 182 0.77 7.29 19.24
C LYS A 182 0.98 8.73 18.85
N THR A 183 -0.05 9.51 19.01
CA THR A 183 -0.11 10.95 18.84
C THR A 183 0.38 11.43 17.48
N TYR A 184 -0.56 11.66 16.57
CA TYR A 184 -0.27 12.33 15.31
C TYR A 184 0.40 13.69 15.54
N LYS A 185 1.42 13.98 14.75
CA LYS A 185 1.95 15.34 14.66
C LYS A 185 0.96 16.22 13.89
N GLU A 186 0.74 17.42 14.37
CA GLU A 186 -0.26 18.36 13.84
C GLU A 186 -0.19 18.56 12.32
N ASP A 187 1.04 18.65 11.78
CA ASP A 187 1.26 18.85 10.35
C ASP A 187 0.70 17.75 9.45
N TYR A 188 0.58 16.53 9.96
CA TYR A 188 -0.02 15.39 9.27
C TYR A 188 -1.49 15.24 9.62
N GLN A 189 -1.84 15.40 10.90
CA GLN A 189 -3.21 15.24 11.39
C GLN A 189 -4.21 16.14 10.65
N LYS A 190 -3.85 17.38 10.37
CA LYS A 190 -4.72 18.34 9.66
C LYS A 190 -5.05 17.97 8.21
N ASN A 191 -4.30 17.03 7.61
CA ASN A 191 -4.54 16.53 6.25
C ASN A 191 -5.26 15.17 6.24
N LEU A 192 -5.63 14.65 7.41
CA LEU A 192 -6.35 13.39 7.54
C LEU A 192 -7.85 13.66 7.50
N ASP A 193 -8.60 12.86 6.74
CA ASP A 193 -10.05 12.83 6.86
C ASP A 193 -10.44 12.25 8.22
N PHE A 194 -11.42 12.85 8.85
CA PHE A 194 -11.88 12.47 10.18
C PHE A 194 -12.94 11.37 10.15
N ASP A 195 -13.53 11.12 8.99
CA ASP A 195 -14.54 10.08 8.84
C ASP A 195 -13.93 8.68 8.81
N LEU A 196 -14.47 7.77 9.63
CA LEU A 196 -13.98 6.40 9.72
C LEU A 196 -14.18 5.64 8.40
N HIS A 197 -15.31 5.90 7.71
CA HIS A 197 -15.62 5.28 6.43
C HIS A 197 -14.63 5.73 5.35
N SER A 198 -14.29 7.03 5.30
CA SER A 198 -13.28 7.56 4.38
C SER A 198 -11.91 6.92 4.62
N VAL A 199 -11.49 6.76 5.88
CA VAL A 199 -10.23 6.07 6.20
C VAL A 199 -10.28 4.61 5.76
N ALA A 200 -11.40 3.91 6.00
CA ALA A 200 -11.60 2.52 5.56
C ALA A 200 -11.48 2.40 4.03
N LYS A 201 -12.09 3.33 3.28
CA LYS A 201 -11.99 3.38 1.81
C LYS A 201 -10.57 3.62 1.32
N GLU A 202 -9.82 4.50 1.95
CA GLU A 202 -8.41 4.73 1.59
C GLU A 202 -7.54 3.47 1.84
N ILE A 203 -7.82 2.71 2.90
CA ILE A 203 -7.15 1.42 3.15
C ILE A 203 -7.50 0.41 2.05
N VAL A 204 -8.78 0.25 1.71
CA VAL A 204 -9.21 -0.65 0.63
C VAL A 204 -8.57 -0.26 -0.69
N ALA A 205 -8.57 1.03 -1.04
CA ALA A 205 -7.96 1.54 -2.27
C ALA A 205 -6.44 1.27 -2.32
N HIS A 206 -5.74 1.43 -1.18
CA HIS A 206 -4.29 1.19 -1.10
C HIS A 206 -3.94 -0.30 -1.26
N PHE A 207 -4.75 -1.19 -0.68
CA PHE A 207 -4.54 -2.64 -0.71
C PHE A 207 -5.42 -3.35 -1.75
N GLN A 208 -5.98 -2.62 -2.73
CA GLN A 208 -6.98 -3.14 -3.67
C GLN A 208 -6.54 -4.43 -4.36
N LEU A 209 -5.26 -4.56 -4.72
CA LEU A 209 -4.74 -5.76 -5.37
C LEU A 209 -4.84 -7.02 -4.48
N TYR A 210 -4.66 -6.89 -3.18
CA TYR A 210 -4.88 -8.00 -2.23
C TYR A 210 -6.34 -8.46 -2.23
N PHE A 211 -7.29 -7.53 -2.32
CA PHE A 211 -8.72 -7.85 -2.42
C PHE A 211 -9.07 -8.50 -3.76
N ILE A 212 -8.54 -7.98 -4.87
CA ILE A 212 -8.75 -8.54 -6.23
C ILE A 212 -8.23 -9.99 -6.29
N ARG A 213 -7.10 -10.28 -5.67
CA ARG A 213 -6.46 -11.61 -5.68
C ARG A 213 -6.99 -12.56 -4.59
N ASP A 214 -7.94 -12.12 -3.77
CA ASP A 214 -8.47 -12.86 -2.62
C ASP A 214 -7.35 -13.34 -1.67
N GLN A 215 -6.37 -12.49 -1.44
CA GLN A 215 -5.20 -12.75 -0.60
C GLN A 215 -5.15 -11.88 0.66
N VAL A 216 -6.21 -11.15 0.94
CA VAL A 216 -6.30 -10.27 2.10
C VAL A 216 -6.75 -11.06 3.33
N PRO A 217 -6.08 -10.92 4.49
CA PRO A 217 -6.63 -11.42 5.76
C PRO A 217 -7.90 -10.65 6.13
N LYS A 218 -8.62 -11.12 7.12
CA LYS A 218 -9.76 -10.37 7.67
C LYS A 218 -9.24 -9.07 8.29
N ILE A 219 -9.64 -7.91 7.75
CA ILE A 219 -9.28 -6.59 8.29
C ILE A 219 -10.53 -5.88 8.78
N ILE A 220 -10.51 -5.46 10.04
CA ILE A 220 -11.57 -4.68 10.68
C ILE A 220 -11.00 -3.34 11.11
N ILE A 221 -11.67 -2.26 10.76
CA ILE A 221 -11.39 -0.92 11.31
C ILE A 221 -12.57 -0.49 12.19
N ARG A 222 -12.29 0.00 13.40
CA ARG A 222 -13.31 0.45 14.36
C ARG A 222 -12.90 1.71 15.09
N ASN A 223 -13.88 2.45 15.56
CA ASN A 223 -13.68 3.58 16.47
C ASN A 223 -13.84 3.16 17.95
N GLN A 224 -13.67 4.12 18.85
CA GLN A 224 -13.83 3.92 20.30
C GLN A 224 -15.26 3.54 20.70
N ASN A 225 -16.26 3.86 19.89
CA ASN A 225 -17.69 3.57 20.13
C ASN A 225 -18.15 2.25 19.49
N ASN A 226 -17.21 1.39 19.07
CA ASN A 226 -17.47 0.11 18.38
C ASN A 226 -18.26 0.23 17.06
N VAL A 227 -18.30 1.39 16.43
CA VAL A 227 -18.66 1.49 15.01
C VAL A 227 -17.52 0.88 14.22
N GLU A 228 -17.81 -0.12 13.41
CA GLU A 228 -16.78 -0.87 12.70
C GLU A 228 -17.14 -1.13 11.24
N PHE A 229 -16.11 -1.28 10.42
CA PHE A 229 -16.19 -1.73 9.04
C PHE A 229 -15.29 -2.95 8.85
N ASN A 230 -15.86 -4.03 8.31
CA ASN A 230 -15.07 -5.12 7.73
C ASN A 230 -14.67 -4.69 6.32
N LEU A 231 -13.37 -4.61 6.05
CA LEU A 231 -12.88 -4.05 4.78
C LEU A 231 -13.21 -4.93 3.57
N LEU A 232 -13.34 -6.25 3.74
CA LEU A 232 -13.80 -7.12 2.65
C LEU A 232 -15.27 -6.85 2.29
N ASN A 233 -16.12 -6.60 3.28
CA ASN A 233 -17.52 -6.22 3.03
C ASN A 233 -17.60 -4.86 2.34
N LEU A 234 -16.78 -3.90 2.78
CA LEU A 234 -16.69 -2.58 2.15
C LEU A 234 -16.20 -2.69 0.70
N TYR A 235 -15.14 -3.49 0.46
CA TYR A 235 -14.65 -3.76 -0.89
C TYR A 235 -15.75 -4.35 -1.77
N ASN A 236 -16.46 -5.36 -1.29
CA ASN A 236 -17.54 -6.01 -2.04
C ASN A 236 -18.71 -5.06 -2.35
N ALA A 237 -19.00 -4.10 -1.46
CA ALA A 237 -20.12 -3.17 -1.60
C ALA A 237 -19.78 -1.97 -2.50
N GLU A 238 -18.55 -1.43 -2.42
CA GLU A 238 -18.24 -0.13 -3.01
C GLU A 238 -17.12 -0.17 -4.06
N PHE A 239 -16.25 -1.20 -4.05
CA PHE A 239 -15.09 -1.27 -4.95
C PHE A 239 -15.16 -2.42 -5.95
N LYS A 240 -15.86 -3.51 -5.57
CA LYS A 240 -15.90 -4.71 -6.41
C LYS A 240 -16.69 -4.41 -7.67
N SER A 241 -15.98 -4.42 -8.79
CA SER A 241 -16.55 -4.45 -10.13
C SER A 241 -16.12 -5.75 -10.82
N ASP A 242 -16.63 -5.99 -12.02
CA ASP A 242 -16.13 -7.08 -12.85
C ASP A 242 -14.63 -6.88 -13.09
N VAL A 243 -13.83 -7.78 -12.55
CA VAL A 243 -12.40 -7.82 -12.77
C VAL A 243 -12.12 -8.68 -13.98
N GLN A 244 -11.54 -8.09 -15.01
CA GLN A 244 -11.04 -8.84 -16.16
C GLN A 244 -9.57 -9.16 -15.93
N GLN A 245 -9.23 -10.45 -16.00
CA GLN A 245 -7.87 -10.94 -15.85
C GLN A 245 -7.35 -11.43 -17.20
N ARG A 246 -6.11 -11.07 -17.54
CA ARG A 246 -5.36 -11.55 -18.69
C ARG A 246 -3.94 -11.89 -18.29
N ASN A 247 -3.50 -13.05 -18.74
CA ASN A 247 -2.08 -13.42 -18.66
C ASN A 247 -1.45 -13.11 -20.02
N PHE A 248 -0.23 -12.60 -19.98
CA PHE A 248 0.58 -12.37 -21.18
C PHE A 248 2.04 -12.68 -20.89
N ASP A 249 2.72 -13.14 -21.91
CA ASP A 249 4.16 -13.39 -21.90
C ASP A 249 4.90 -12.21 -22.53
N LEU A 250 6.06 -11.89 -21.97
CA LEU A 250 7.02 -10.97 -22.56
C LEU A 250 8.41 -11.55 -22.42
N ASP A 251 8.98 -12.01 -23.55
CA ASP A 251 10.32 -12.63 -23.64
C ASP A 251 10.51 -13.86 -22.73
N GLY A 252 9.48 -14.64 -22.50
CA GLY A 252 9.51 -15.83 -21.65
C GLY A 252 9.21 -15.59 -20.19
N GLU A 253 8.87 -14.35 -19.81
CA GLU A 253 8.43 -13.97 -18.47
C GLU A 253 6.93 -13.77 -18.43
N ASP A 254 6.27 -14.40 -17.46
CA ASP A 254 4.83 -14.38 -17.30
C ASP A 254 4.35 -13.17 -16.48
N PHE A 255 3.37 -12.47 -17.03
CA PHE A 255 2.71 -11.36 -16.35
C PHE A 255 1.20 -11.58 -16.30
N THR A 256 0.58 -11.09 -15.23
CA THR A 256 -0.87 -11.04 -15.10
C THR A 256 -1.35 -9.58 -15.02
N LEU A 257 -2.33 -9.25 -15.84
CA LEU A 257 -3.01 -7.96 -15.82
C LEU A 257 -4.42 -8.14 -15.26
N PHE A 258 -4.76 -7.33 -14.27
CA PHE A 258 -6.13 -7.18 -13.75
C PHE A 258 -6.66 -5.82 -14.15
N LEU A 259 -7.76 -5.78 -14.87
CA LEU A 259 -8.47 -4.55 -15.24
C LEU A 259 -9.80 -4.49 -14.51
N THR A 260 -10.03 -3.42 -13.78
CA THR A 260 -11.25 -3.20 -12.99
C THR A 260 -11.79 -1.78 -13.18
N LYS A 261 -13.09 -1.60 -12.98
CA LYS A 261 -13.76 -0.30 -12.92
C LYS A 261 -13.74 0.17 -11.47
N SER A 262 -13.47 1.44 -11.23
CA SER A 262 -13.51 2.02 -9.90
C SER A 262 -14.27 3.33 -9.87
N LEU A 263 -15.13 3.49 -8.89
CA LEU A 263 -15.91 4.70 -8.60
C LEU A 263 -15.09 5.70 -7.73
N GLU A 264 -14.07 5.20 -7.03
CA GLU A 264 -13.32 5.95 -6.02
C GLU A 264 -12.09 6.69 -6.57
N PHE A 265 -11.57 6.25 -7.71
CA PHE A 265 -10.44 6.93 -8.35
C PHE A 265 -10.90 8.11 -9.20
N GLN A 266 -9.98 9.04 -9.45
CA GLN A 266 -10.26 10.27 -10.20
C GLN A 266 -9.59 10.29 -11.59
N SER A 267 -8.99 9.19 -12.01
CA SER A 267 -8.36 9.05 -13.33
C SER A 267 -8.17 7.59 -13.70
N HIS A 268 -8.16 7.29 -15.00
CA HIS A 268 -7.76 5.98 -15.52
C HIS A 268 -6.26 5.78 -15.32
N LYS A 269 -5.86 4.67 -14.69
CA LYS A 269 -4.45 4.40 -14.37
C LYS A 269 -4.07 2.96 -14.69
N ILE A 270 -2.77 2.81 -14.98
CA ILE A 270 -2.08 1.53 -14.93
C ILE A 270 -1.07 1.56 -13.77
N HIS A 271 -1.00 0.47 -13.04
CA HIS A 271 -0.14 0.25 -11.89
C HIS A 271 0.77 -0.93 -12.17
N PHE A 272 2.08 -0.73 -12.12
CA PHE A 272 3.07 -1.80 -12.10
C PHE A 272 3.36 -2.12 -10.64
N CYS A 273 3.09 -3.37 -10.26
CA CYS A 273 3.03 -3.78 -8.87
C CYS A 273 4.11 -4.80 -8.53
N ALA A 274 4.72 -4.65 -7.37
CA ALA A 274 5.57 -5.66 -6.75
C ALA A 274 5.03 -6.01 -5.36
N HIS A 275 5.06 -7.31 -5.04
CA HIS A 275 4.55 -7.83 -3.76
C HIS A 275 3.16 -7.29 -3.42
N ASN A 276 2.24 -7.34 -4.39
CA ASN A 276 0.86 -6.83 -4.30
C ASN A 276 0.72 -5.32 -4.01
N ARG A 277 1.75 -4.51 -4.22
CA ARG A 277 1.72 -3.06 -4.03
C ARG A 277 2.06 -2.32 -5.31
N SER A 278 1.34 -1.24 -5.60
CA SER A 278 1.68 -0.34 -6.69
C SER A 278 3.02 0.36 -6.43
N VAL A 279 3.97 0.16 -7.31
CA VAL A 279 5.31 0.78 -7.29
C VAL A 279 5.32 1.99 -8.21
N VAL A 280 5.03 1.78 -9.49
CA VAL A 280 4.90 2.83 -10.50
C VAL A 280 3.47 2.86 -10.98
N ASN A 281 2.90 4.06 -11.14
CA ASN A 281 1.59 4.22 -11.77
C ASN A 281 1.57 5.40 -12.73
N GLU A 282 0.79 5.27 -13.79
CA GLU A 282 0.68 6.24 -14.88
C GLU A 282 -0.78 6.38 -15.32
N GLY A 283 -1.08 7.55 -15.93
CA GLY A 283 -2.39 7.76 -16.55
C GLY A 283 -2.54 6.97 -17.84
N LEU A 284 -3.51 6.07 -17.93
CA LEU A 284 -3.83 5.31 -19.14
C LEU A 284 -4.17 6.22 -20.33
N TYR A 285 -4.80 7.36 -20.09
CA TYR A 285 -5.19 8.32 -21.11
C TYR A 285 -4.02 8.89 -21.93
N THR A 286 -2.79 8.77 -21.42
CA THR A 286 -1.59 9.19 -22.16
C THR A 286 -1.16 8.16 -23.20
N ARG A 287 -1.65 6.94 -23.10
CA ARG A 287 -1.32 5.80 -23.96
C ARG A 287 -2.52 5.40 -24.82
N ILE A 288 -3.70 5.31 -24.24
CA ILE A 288 -4.95 5.01 -24.92
C ILE A 288 -5.76 6.31 -25.02
N ILE A 289 -5.53 7.05 -26.10
CA ILE A 289 -6.08 8.42 -26.28
C ILE A 289 -7.62 8.39 -26.23
N ASP A 290 -8.24 7.34 -26.76
CA ASP A 290 -9.70 7.19 -26.88
C ASP A 290 -10.37 6.89 -25.53
N LEU A 291 -9.61 6.52 -24.52
CA LEU A 291 -10.10 6.41 -23.17
C LEU A 291 -10.42 7.79 -22.55
N GLY A 292 -9.68 8.84 -22.96
CA GLY A 292 -9.83 10.20 -22.44
C GLY A 292 -9.36 10.36 -20.99
N ARG A 293 -9.51 11.57 -20.46
CA ARG A 293 -9.16 11.91 -19.06
C ARG A 293 -10.36 11.83 -18.12
N SER A 294 -11.57 11.93 -18.67
CA SER A 294 -12.81 12.01 -17.91
C SER A 294 -13.33 10.62 -17.56
N PHE A 295 -14.18 10.56 -16.54
CA PHE A 295 -14.89 9.33 -16.22
C PHE A 295 -15.69 8.79 -17.41
N ILE A 296 -15.86 7.49 -17.43
CA ILE A 296 -16.77 6.77 -18.32
C ILE A 296 -18.06 6.50 -17.55
N LYS A 297 -19.18 6.43 -18.24
CA LYS A 297 -20.46 6.01 -17.67
C LYS A 297 -20.77 4.60 -18.14
N ASP A 298 -21.20 3.77 -17.20
CA ASP A 298 -21.71 2.44 -17.51
C ASP A 298 -23.16 2.50 -18.06
N GLU A 299 -23.77 1.34 -18.25
CA GLU A 299 -25.15 1.19 -18.74
C GLU A 299 -26.20 1.77 -17.78
N HIS A 300 -25.87 1.87 -16.49
CA HIS A 300 -26.69 2.45 -15.45
C HIS A 300 -26.47 3.94 -15.26
N GLY A 301 -25.50 4.51 -15.98
CA GLY A 301 -25.12 5.92 -15.89
C GLY A 301 -24.14 6.23 -14.75
N GLU A 302 -23.64 5.22 -14.06
CA GLU A 302 -22.63 5.37 -13.00
C GLU A 302 -21.27 5.73 -13.60
N LYS A 303 -20.58 6.64 -12.91
CA LYS A 303 -19.28 7.16 -13.35
C LYS A 303 -18.16 6.30 -12.79
N PHE A 304 -17.24 5.87 -13.62
CA PHE A 304 -16.10 5.08 -13.19
C PHE A 304 -14.81 5.45 -13.95
N TYR A 305 -13.70 4.98 -13.40
CA TYR A 305 -12.37 5.01 -14.03
C TYR A 305 -11.79 3.61 -14.08
N TYR A 306 -11.14 3.25 -15.17
CA TYR A 306 -10.40 1.99 -15.24
C TYR A 306 -9.13 2.05 -14.40
N GLN A 307 -8.88 0.98 -13.64
CA GLN A 307 -7.64 0.72 -12.94
C GLN A 307 -7.08 -0.60 -13.44
N ALA A 308 -5.86 -0.58 -13.97
CA ALA A 308 -5.15 -1.76 -14.41
C ALA A 308 -3.99 -2.05 -13.45
N TYR A 309 -3.83 -3.31 -13.04
CA TYR A 309 -2.74 -3.75 -12.17
C TYR A 309 -1.96 -4.84 -12.89
N VAL A 310 -0.65 -4.63 -13.07
CA VAL A 310 0.27 -5.58 -13.69
C VAL A 310 1.15 -6.17 -12.60
N VAL A 311 1.19 -7.49 -12.52
CA VAL A 311 2.01 -8.25 -11.58
C VAL A 311 2.80 -9.32 -12.33
N GLY A 312 3.93 -9.74 -11.79
CA GLY A 312 4.78 -10.80 -12.31
C GLY A 312 6.00 -10.97 -11.42
N ASP A 313 6.59 -12.15 -11.39
CA ASP A 313 7.73 -12.48 -10.53
C ASP A 313 8.93 -11.55 -10.84
N LEU A 314 9.11 -11.18 -12.10
CA LEU A 314 10.14 -10.23 -12.51
C LEU A 314 9.98 -8.85 -11.85
N LEU A 315 8.74 -8.39 -11.66
CA LEU A 315 8.48 -7.13 -10.96
C LEU A 315 8.80 -7.24 -9.46
N ASP A 316 8.52 -8.39 -8.86
CA ASP A 316 8.82 -8.65 -7.45
C ASP A 316 10.33 -8.70 -7.23
N GLU A 317 11.11 -9.28 -8.16
CA GLU A 317 12.56 -9.40 -8.10
C GLU A 317 13.27 -8.06 -8.28
N TYR A 318 12.85 -7.25 -9.27
CA TYR A 318 13.58 -6.03 -9.65
C TYR A 318 13.02 -4.73 -9.06
N VAL A 319 12.08 -4.79 -8.12
CA VAL A 319 11.62 -3.57 -7.42
C VAL A 319 12.77 -2.91 -6.66
N ASP A 320 12.94 -1.60 -6.85
CA ASP A 320 13.98 -0.85 -6.15
C ASP A 320 13.76 -0.82 -4.62
N THR A 321 14.82 -0.53 -3.86
CA THR A 321 14.75 -0.50 -2.39
C THR A 321 13.81 0.56 -1.85
N GLU A 322 13.50 1.61 -2.56
CA GLU A 322 12.60 2.69 -2.15
C GLU A 322 11.17 2.52 -2.65
N ARG A 323 10.89 1.47 -3.46
CA ARG A 323 9.60 1.19 -4.12
C ARG A 323 9.04 2.37 -4.90
N ILE A 324 9.93 3.08 -5.58
CA ILE A 324 9.58 4.18 -6.46
C ILE A 324 9.85 3.84 -7.93
N GLY A 325 10.47 2.68 -8.21
CA GLY A 325 10.84 2.21 -9.52
C GLY A 325 11.25 0.74 -9.55
N PHE A 326 11.79 0.34 -10.69
CA PHE A 326 12.31 -1.00 -10.95
C PHE A 326 13.73 -0.91 -11.53
N ASN A 327 14.66 -1.72 -11.02
CA ASN A 327 16.06 -1.79 -11.43
C ASN A 327 16.28 -2.96 -12.38
N PHE A 328 15.64 -2.97 -13.54
CA PHE A 328 15.82 -4.02 -14.53
C PHE A 328 17.28 -4.08 -15.02
N PRO A 329 17.87 -5.29 -15.21
CA PRO A 329 19.25 -5.43 -15.66
C PRO A 329 19.44 -4.91 -17.09
N GLY A 330 20.58 -4.27 -17.36
CA GLY A 330 20.99 -3.89 -18.71
C GLY A 330 20.31 -2.67 -19.30
N VAL A 331 19.63 -1.85 -18.49
CA VAL A 331 18.98 -0.61 -18.95
C VAL A 331 19.75 0.60 -18.44
N ASP A 332 20.52 1.24 -19.35
CA ASP A 332 20.92 2.63 -19.16
C ASP A 332 19.76 3.51 -19.64
N ASP A 333 19.44 4.58 -18.91
CA ASP A 333 18.25 5.43 -19.03
C ASP A 333 17.98 6.06 -20.41
N GLU A 334 18.88 5.97 -21.38
CA GLU A 334 18.81 6.73 -22.62
C GLU A 334 18.33 5.98 -23.88
N THR A 335 18.12 4.63 -23.83
CA THR A 335 17.74 3.86 -25.03
C THR A 335 16.64 2.80 -24.77
N GLU A 336 15.57 3.22 -24.13
CA GLU A 336 14.54 2.30 -23.59
C GLU A 336 13.78 1.44 -24.63
N GLU A 337 13.60 1.90 -25.87
CA GLU A 337 12.71 1.23 -26.83
C GLU A 337 13.36 0.07 -27.62
N GLU A 338 14.68 0.06 -27.74
CA GLU A 338 15.44 -0.94 -28.52
C GLU A 338 16.19 -1.97 -27.67
N SER A 339 15.99 -1.97 -26.35
CA SER A 339 16.67 -2.91 -25.46
C SER A 339 16.26 -4.36 -25.75
N LEU A 340 17.25 -5.27 -25.80
CA LEU A 340 17.03 -6.72 -25.86
C LEU A 340 16.49 -7.28 -24.54
N TYR A 341 16.60 -6.54 -23.46
CA TYR A 341 16.12 -6.92 -22.13
C TYR A 341 14.76 -6.34 -21.84
N ILE A 342 13.99 -7.04 -20.97
CA ILE A 342 12.74 -6.50 -20.45
C ILE A 342 13.03 -5.26 -19.62
N ASN A 343 12.30 -4.21 -19.90
CA ASN A 343 12.32 -2.94 -19.17
C ASN A 343 10.90 -2.41 -19.01
N LEU A 344 10.75 -1.36 -18.20
CA LEU A 344 9.42 -0.79 -17.91
C LEU A 344 8.71 -0.29 -19.18
N SER A 345 9.44 0.23 -20.18
CA SER A 345 8.86 0.70 -21.44
C SER A 345 8.29 -0.42 -22.29
N ARG A 346 9.00 -1.55 -22.41
CA ARG A 346 8.51 -2.73 -23.13
C ARG A 346 7.32 -3.37 -22.41
N LEU A 347 7.42 -3.53 -21.07
CA LEU A 347 6.33 -4.05 -20.25
C LEU A 347 5.08 -3.14 -20.33
N ARG A 348 5.28 -1.82 -20.28
CA ARG A 348 4.20 -0.85 -20.46
C ARG A 348 3.48 -1.03 -21.80
N ARG A 349 4.21 -1.16 -22.89
CA ARG A 349 3.66 -1.34 -24.23
C ARG A 349 2.86 -2.65 -24.31
N ALA A 350 3.43 -3.76 -23.84
CA ALA A 350 2.73 -5.04 -23.81
C ALA A 350 1.45 -4.97 -22.97
N SER A 351 1.51 -4.33 -21.81
CA SER A 351 0.34 -4.15 -20.93
C SER A 351 -0.74 -3.27 -21.56
N VAL A 352 -0.35 -2.19 -22.23
CA VAL A 352 -1.30 -1.30 -22.94
C VAL A 352 -1.99 -2.05 -24.08
N ASN A 353 -1.26 -2.80 -24.90
CA ASN A 353 -1.86 -3.65 -25.95
C ASN A 353 -2.88 -4.64 -25.35
N CYS A 354 -2.52 -5.27 -24.24
CA CYS A 354 -3.43 -6.17 -23.53
C CYS A 354 -4.70 -5.47 -23.04
N ILE A 355 -4.60 -4.21 -22.58
CA ILE A 355 -5.77 -3.40 -22.17
C ILE A 355 -6.61 -3.02 -23.39
N GLU A 356 -5.99 -2.63 -24.49
CA GLU A 356 -6.69 -2.29 -25.74
C GLU A 356 -7.47 -3.48 -26.28
N ASP A 357 -6.89 -4.69 -26.25
CA ASP A 357 -7.60 -5.93 -26.61
C ASP A 357 -8.82 -6.18 -25.73
N ILE A 358 -8.68 -5.97 -24.40
CA ILE A 358 -9.78 -6.12 -23.44
C ILE A 358 -10.89 -5.08 -23.73
N LEU A 359 -10.51 -3.86 -24.08
CA LEU A 359 -11.40 -2.73 -24.30
C LEU A 359 -11.81 -2.54 -25.77
N SER A 360 -11.51 -3.49 -26.67
CA SER A 360 -11.72 -3.35 -28.12
C SER A 360 -13.12 -2.87 -28.49
N ASP A 361 -14.17 -3.53 -27.97
CA ASP A 361 -15.57 -3.14 -28.25
C ASP A 361 -15.90 -1.71 -27.79
N PHE A 362 -15.35 -1.32 -26.64
CA PHE A 362 -15.52 0.05 -26.12
C PHE A 362 -14.80 1.06 -27.02
N LEU A 363 -13.56 0.81 -27.39
CA LEU A 363 -12.75 1.70 -28.24
C LEU A 363 -13.36 1.85 -29.63
N GLU A 364 -13.82 0.75 -30.25
CA GLU A 364 -14.58 0.79 -31.52
C GLU A 364 -15.84 1.66 -31.40
N SER A 365 -16.58 1.53 -30.30
CA SER A 365 -17.77 2.36 -30.05
C SER A 365 -17.47 3.85 -29.98
N VAL A 366 -16.30 4.21 -29.41
CA VAL A 366 -15.81 5.59 -29.30
C VAL A 366 -15.41 6.12 -30.67
N GLU A 367 -14.70 5.32 -31.47
CA GLU A 367 -14.28 5.67 -32.81
C GLU A 367 -15.50 5.91 -33.75
N LEU A 368 -16.50 5.02 -33.70
CA LEU A 368 -17.76 5.20 -34.45
C LEU A 368 -18.52 6.48 -34.04
N LYS A 369 -18.47 6.86 -32.77
CA LYS A 369 -19.08 8.12 -32.33
C LYS A 369 -18.32 9.34 -32.87
N LYS A 370 -16.98 9.28 -32.88
CA LYS A 370 -16.15 10.35 -33.43
C LYS A 370 -16.34 10.54 -34.90
N SER A 371 -16.39 9.46 -35.69
CA SER A 371 -16.64 9.52 -37.14
C SER A 371 -17.98 10.17 -37.46
N LYS A 372 -19.05 9.76 -36.77
CA LYS A 372 -20.40 10.37 -36.94
C LYS A 372 -20.42 11.86 -36.62
N ILE A 373 -19.69 12.31 -35.61
CA ILE A 373 -19.59 13.74 -35.23
C ILE A 373 -18.82 14.51 -36.31
N THR A 374 -17.77 13.93 -36.86
CA THR A 374 -17.00 14.52 -37.96
C THR A 374 -17.81 14.69 -39.22
N ASP A 375 -18.58 13.65 -39.58
CA ASP A 375 -19.52 13.69 -40.75
C ASP A 375 -20.60 14.73 -40.56
N LEU A 376 -21.20 14.85 -39.39
CA LEU A 376 -22.20 15.89 -39.09
C LEU A 376 -21.61 17.31 -39.16
N ARG A 377 -20.34 17.50 -38.75
CA ARG A 377 -19.68 18.80 -38.86
C ARG A 377 -19.33 19.14 -40.29
N SER A 378 -18.86 18.20 -41.09
CA SER A 378 -18.58 18.41 -42.50
C SER A 378 -19.87 18.76 -43.25
N THR A 379 -20.96 18.03 -43.02
CA THR A 379 -22.28 18.30 -43.64
C THR A 379 -22.82 19.69 -43.25
N LYS A 380 -22.67 20.11 -42.00
CA LYS A 380 -23.07 21.47 -41.56
C LYS A 380 -22.22 22.55 -42.20
N SER A 381 -20.92 22.31 -42.41
CA SER A 381 -20.02 23.25 -43.07
C SER A 381 -20.40 23.43 -44.54
N PHE A 382 -20.83 22.39 -45.23
CA PHE A 382 -21.30 22.49 -46.61
C PHE A 382 -22.62 23.27 -46.71
N LEU A 383 -23.55 23.08 -45.76
CA LEU A 383 -24.83 23.82 -45.76
C LEU A 383 -24.71 25.31 -45.39
N SER A 384 -23.62 25.73 -44.76
CA SER A 384 -23.33 27.15 -44.44
C SER A 384 -22.66 27.92 -45.59
N ILE A 385 -22.25 27.24 -46.66
CA ILE A 385 -21.62 27.85 -47.83
C ILE A 385 -22.66 28.10 -48.94
N GLU A 386 -23.86 27.52 -48.89
CA GLU A 386 -24.91 27.67 -49.87
C GLU A 386 -26.07 28.61 -49.46
N ALA A 387 -25.88 29.49 -48.50
CA ALA A 387 -26.85 30.55 -48.21
C ALA A 387 -26.43 31.85 -48.95
N PRO A 388 -27.25 32.35 -49.89
CA PRO A 388 -26.95 33.54 -50.67
C PRO A 388 -26.88 34.84 -49.85
#